data_8b08551f148ac0171d7d6391cf1068be
#
_entry.id   8b08551f148ac0171d7d6391cf1068be
#
_cell.length_a   1.000
_cell.length_b   1.000
_cell.length_c   1.000
_cell.angle_alpha   90.00
_cell.angle_beta   90.00
_cell.angle_gamma   90.00
#
_symmetry.space_group_name_H-M   'P 1'
#
loop_
_entity.id
_entity.type
_entity.pdbx_description
1 polymer ?
#
loop_
_entity_poly.entity_id
_entity_poly.type
_entity_poly.pdbx_seq_one_letter_code
_entity_poly.pdbx_strand_id
1 'polypeptide(L)'
;MSDASRARRAFRAVVVAAAAYYSVFVICQSSFFSFLDTHDHTHDALEGTDAELVVDVIAVNATRALGEHEYLPNGLVRVNPDGPHPIYELIANAEAEWEAKLARASTTLEQAVREYRRRYHRSPPKGFDAWWTYAQQHNVRLPDEYDQIFEDLEPFYGLHPADLAAAQRENEAASYGFTIGREDGGPLVVFPGENQQRPEAEMLLNLLRDVTDILPTDFRVVVSMQDNPRQTRDYEAEQAAREAAARGTVLRATDLPRTSRHGWSGACPPDSPGAAPSQDVFLAPDPVRPKTLIHDHPRSMDPCYSPHILLAHGQFVSFGGGPAPQPPTAPQLAYCATPLHADVRMASPYGWVASPLENDPEWEEKRNERLLWRGSNTGIWQAPERAWRRSQRIRLVRVANEIHGVAEVLDADKGVDEPVGEPKKLRKALLNPAVMDVAFAGSPHSCDEAAGTCEEVQREFKWRPYQTAEQAADYKYVLDMDGNAWSGRFKRLMASNSLIFKATVYPEWYADRIQPWVHYVPVQIDLTDLHDALLFFRGDGAGRGAHEDLAHKIALAGQQWATDFWRKEDLKAYFVRLLLEHARVMSEDREGMSFLEPGGDGVSGGRE
;
A
#
# COMPACT_ATOMS: atom_id res chain seq x y z
N MET A 1 -5.58 5.71 54.40
CA MET A 1 -4.27 6.42 54.21
C MET A 1 -3.19 5.44 53.76
N SER A 2 -3.26 4.90 52.54
CA SER A 2 -2.24 3.91 52.11
C SER A 2 -1.86 3.98 50.63
N ASP A 3 -2.72 4.42 49.72
CA ASP A 3 -2.38 4.34 48.28
C ASP A 3 -1.65 5.56 47.74
N ALA A 4 -1.93 6.76 48.20
CA ALA A 4 -1.23 7.98 47.78
C ALA A 4 0.25 8.03 48.19
N SER A 5 0.63 7.31 49.27
CA SER A 5 2.02 7.26 49.73
C SER A 5 2.88 6.29 48.94
N ARG A 6 2.29 5.21 48.41
CA ARG A 6 2.98 4.25 47.52
C ARG A 6 3.25 4.84 46.14
N ALA A 7 2.28 5.52 45.54
CA ALA A 7 2.44 6.20 44.26
C ALA A 7 3.54 7.28 44.28
N ARG A 8 3.64 8.07 45.38
CA ARG A 8 4.70 9.07 45.55
C ARG A 8 6.10 8.47 45.73
N ARG A 9 6.21 7.29 46.32
CA ARG A 9 7.50 6.59 46.46
C ARG A 9 7.94 5.96 45.13
N ALA A 10 7.02 5.37 44.36
CA ALA A 10 7.29 4.83 43.05
C ALA A 10 7.74 5.94 42.05
N PHE A 11 7.05 7.09 42.04
CA PHE A 11 7.42 8.22 41.21
C PHE A 11 8.79 8.80 41.56
N ARG A 12 9.15 8.91 42.86
CA ARG A 12 10.50 9.34 43.25
C ARG A 12 11.59 8.35 42.86
N ALA A 13 11.32 7.05 42.88
CA ALA A 13 12.29 6.04 42.48
C ALA A 13 12.57 6.10 40.95
N VAL A 14 11.57 6.34 40.14
CA VAL A 14 11.71 6.51 38.68
C VAL A 14 12.48 7.78 38.34
N VAL A 15 12.21 8.90 39.02
CA VAL A 15 12.94 10.18 38.76
C VAL A 15 14.40 10.07 39.18
N VAL A 16 14.72 9.35 40.29
CA VAL A 16 16.11 9.14 40.72
C VAL A 16 16.85 8.20 39.78
N ALA A 17 16.19 7.17 39.25
CA ALA A 17 16.78 6.26 38.24
C ALA A 17 17.06 6.98 36.90
N ALA A 18 16.17 7.84 36.44
CA ALA A 18 16.35 8.65 35.23
C ALA A 18 17.50 9.66 35.37
N ALA A 19 17.61 10.32 36.54
CA ALA A 19 18.69 11.23 36.83
C ALA A 19 20.06 10.52 36.93
N ALA A 20 20.11 9.32 37.49
CA ALA A 20 21.34 8.50 37.55
C ALA A 20 21.77 8.05 36.14
N TYR A 21 20.84 7.66 35.28
CA TYR A 21 21.11 7.25 33.91
C TYR A 21 21.65 8.42 33.07
N TYR A 22 21.07 9.63 33.21
CA TYR A 22 21.53 10.82 32.54
C TYR A 22 22.91 11.26 33.01
N SER A 23 23.24 11.12 34.30
CA SER A 23 24.55 11.44 34.88
C SER A 23 25.64 10.49 34.36
N VAL A 24 25.36 9.20 34.20
CA VAL A 24 26.30 8.21 33.64
C VAL A 24 26.54 8.50 32.14
N PHE A 25 25.49 8.87 31.40
CA PHE A 25 25.60 9.21 29.98
C PHE A 25 26.47 10.46 29.74
N VAL A 26 26.30 11.50 30.58
CA VAL A 26 27.11 12.73 30.49
C VAL A 26 28.58 12.47 30.88
N ILE A 27 28.84 11.62 31.87
CA ILE A 27 30.20 11.25 32.29
C ILE A 27 30.91 10.42 31.20
N CYS A 28 30.22 9.52 30.50
CA CYS A 28 30.79 8.78 29.37
C CYS A 28 31.14 9.68 28.19
N GLN A 29 30.34 10.72 27.89
CA GLN A 29 30.65 11.68 26.83
C GLN A 29 31.83 12.60 27.19
N SER A 30 31.95 13.03 28.44
CA SER A 30 33.08 13.88 28.85
C SER A 30 34.43 13.15 28.93
N SER A 31 34.44 11.84 29.12
CA SER A 31 35.65 11.01 29.12
C SER A 31 36.19 10.75 27.71
N PHE A 32 35.37 10.84 26.66
CA PHE A 32 35.77 10.62 25.28
C PHE A 32 36.49 11.83 24.65
N PHE A 33 36.22 13.05 25.15
CA PHE A 33 36.86 14.29 24.67
C PHE A 33 38.15 14.67 25.37
N SER A 34 38.54 14.02 26.48
CA SER A 34 39.79 14.30 27.21
C SER A 34 41.03 13.51 26.74
N PHE A 35 40.91 12.66 25.71
CA PHE A 35 42.01 11.83 25.24
C PHE A 35 42.73 12.35 24.00
N LEU A 36 42.39 13.52 23.48
CA LEU A 36 42.93 14.09 22.24
C LEU A 36 43.80 15.34 22.38
N ASP A 37 44.16 15.74 23.61
CA ASP A 37 44.94 16.97 23.82
C ASP A 37 46.03 16.80 24.88
N THR A 38 47.09 16.08 24.55
CA THR A 38 48.43 16.25 25.18
C THR A 38 49.47 15.39 24.42
N HIS A 39 50.21 15.98 23.55
CA HIS A 39 51.66 15.72 23.38
C HIS A 39 52.24 16.73 22.39
N ASP A 40 52.88 17.73 22.94
CA ASP A 40 53.93 18.50 22.26
C ASP A 40 55.13 18.66 23.19
N HIS A 41 56.33 18.50 22.57
CA HIS A 41 57.68 18.86 23.05
C HIS A 41 58.39 17.98 24.07
N THR A 42 59.44 17.28 23.66
CA THR A 42 60.84 17.73 23.83
C THR A 42 61.83 16.83 23.08
N HIS A 43 62.76 17.44 22.35
CA HIS A 43 63.98 16.85 21.81
C HIS A 43 64.95 16.44 22.96
N ASP A 44 65.57 15.27 22.83
CA ASP A 44 67.01 15.13 23.05
C ASP A 44 67.59 13.86 22.37
N ALA A 45 68.75 14.04 21.79
CA ALA A 45 69.49 13.07 21.01
C ALA A 45 70.26 12.08 21.88
N LEU A 46 70.35 10.78 21.45
CA LEU A 46 71.48 9.92 21.70
C LEU A 46 71.57 8.86 20.59
N GLU A 47 72.83 8.70 20.11
CA GLU A 47 73.29 7.82 19.04
C GLU A 47 73.25 6.33 19.40
N GLY A 48 73.01 5.52 18.37
CA GLY A 48 73.69 4.27 18.10
C GLY A 48 73.10 2.97 18.65
N THR A 49 72.55 2.19 17.77
CA THR A 49 72.94 0.81 17.41
C THR A 49 71.85 0.21 16.50
N ASP A 50 72.30 -0.39 15.39
CA ASP A 50 71.45 -1.10 14.42
C ASP A 50 70.71 -2.28 15.09
N ALA A 51 69.37 -2.17 15.14
CA ALA A 51 68.52 -3.31 15.28
C ALA A 51 67.38 -3.11 14.25
N GLU A 52 67.39 -3.95 13.21
CA GLU A 52 66.23 -4.05 12.27
C GLU A 52 64.93 -4.30 13.06
N LEU A 53 64.15 -3.24 13.27
CA LEU A 53 62.79 -3.37 13.70
C LEU A 53 61.97 -3.81 12.47
N VAL A 54 61.67 -5.10 12.41
CA VAL A 54 60.57 -5.59 11.57
C VAL A 54 59.31 -4.92 12.11
N VAL A 55 58.88 -3.82 11.48
CA VAL A 55 57.56 -3.25 11.71
C VAL A 55 56.58 -4.17 11.01
N ASP A 56 55.97 -5.08 11.77
CA ASP A 56 54.72 -5.71 11.34
C ASP A 56 53.73 -4.58 11.08
N VAL A 57 53.57 -4.21 9.81
CA VAL A 57 52.47 -3.37 9.35
C VAL A 57 51.20 -4.20 9.59
N ILE A 58 50.59 -4.02 10.76
CA ILE A 58 49.23 -4.44 10.97
C ILE A 58 48.43 -3.68 9.88
N ALA A 59 48.12 -4.39 8.80
CA ALA A 59 47.17 -3.91 7.82
C ALA A 59 45.87 -3.65 8.58
N VAL A 60 45.64 -2.40 8.95
CA VAL A 60 44.29 -1.94 9.34
C VAL A 60 43.44 -2.26 8.12
N ASN A 61 42.67 -3.32 8.19
CA ASN A 61 41.63 -3.59 7.21
C ASN A 61 40.78 -2.33 7.19
N ALA A 62 41.04 -1.46 6.24
CA ALA A 62 40.08 -0.39 5.90
C ALA A 62 38.79 -1.12 5.63
N THR A 63 37.81 -0.97 6.52
CA THR A 63 36.44 -1.47 6.30
C THR A 63 36.03 -0.92 4.95
N ARG A 64 35.96 -1.81 3.95
CA ARG A 64 35.53 -1.45 2.59
C ARG A 64 34.12 -0.88 2.77
N ALA A 65 33.91 0.36 2.33
CA ALA A 65 32.57 0.95 2.35
C ALA A 65 31.63 0.02 1.56
N LEU A 66 30.50 -0.30 2.14
CA LEU A 66 29.48 -1.12 1.47
C LEU A 66 28.98 -0.39 0.23
N GLY A 67 28.62 -1.16 -0.80
CA GLY A 67 28.03 -0.63 -2.02
C GLY A 67 26.59 -0.17 -1.80
N GLU A 68 26.17 0.87 -2.51
CA GLU A 68 24.79 1.32 -2.49
C GLU A 68 23.92 0.49 -3.42
N HIS A 69 22.63 0.32 -3.08
CA HIS A 69 21.64 -0.29 -3.94
C HIS A 69 21.11 0.72 -4.98
N GLU A 70 20.57 0.21 -6.09
CA GLU A 70 20.03 1.07 -7.15
C GLU A 70 18.49 1.18 -7.04
N TYR A 71 18.00 2.38 -6.70
CA TYR A 71 16.56 2.70 -6.65
C TYR A 71 16.04 3.00 -8.05
N LEU A 72 15.08 2.19 -8.51
CA LEU A 72 14.54 2.26 -9.87
C LEU A 72 13.26 3.10 -9.93
N PRO A 73 12.97 3.76 -11.08
CA PRO A 73 11.78 4.61 -11.25
C PRO A 73 10.45 3.87 -11.12
N ASN A 74 10.46 2.54 -11.22
CA ASN A 74 9.28 1.70 -11.11
C ASN A 74 8.97 1.23 -9.68
N GLY A 75 9.59 1.83 -8.66
CA GLY A 75 9.35 1.50 -7.25
C GLY A 75 10.12 0.29 -6.73
N LEU A 76 11.04 -0.27 -7.53
CA LEU A 76 11.90 -1.38 -7.11
C LEU A 76 13.31 -0.89 -6.75
N VAL A 77 13.96 -1.56 -5.82
CA VAL A 77 15.37 -1.42 -5.54
C VAL A 77 16.10 -2.64 -6.09
N ARG A 78 17.13 -2.41 -6.93
CA ARG A 78 18.01 -3.45 -7.44
C ARG A 78 19.12 -3.71 -6.44
N VAL A 79 19.27 -4.98 -6.05
CA VAL A 79 20.25 -5.39 -5.05
C VAL A 79 21.66 -5.31 -5.62
N ASN A 80 22.54 -4.62 -4.91
CA ASN A 80 23.99 -4.66 -5.14
C ASN A 80 24.60 -5.72 -4.22
N PRO A 81 25.28 -6.77 -4.74
CA PRO A 81 25.90 -7.80 -3.91
C PRO A 81 26.98 -7.28 -2.95
N ASP A 82 27.61 -6.15 -3.26
CA ASP A 82 28.59 -5.49 -2.40
C ASP A 82 27.92 -4.62 -1.30
N GLY A 83 26.58 -4.43 -1.35
CA GLY A 83 25.79 -3.71 -0.34
C GLY A 83 25.30 -4.62 0.80
N PRO A 84 24.74 -4.07 1.88
CA PRO A 84 24.12 -4.85 2.96
C PRO A 84 22.86 -5.59 2.46
N HIS A 85 22.21 -6.41 3.32
CA HIS A 85 20.90 -6.94 2.93
C HIS A 85 19.89 -5.80 2.83
N PRO A 86 19.24 -5.57 1.66
CA PRO A 86 18.46 -4.34 1.40
C PRO A 86 17.29 -4.12 2.34
N ILE A 87 16.74 -5.16 2.95
CA ILE A 87 15.58 -5.05 3.86
C ILE A 87 15.92 -4.21 5.10
N TYR A 88 17.15 -4.18 5.57
CA TYR A 88 17.53 -3.30 6.69
C TYR A 88 17.31 -1.82 6.35
N GLU A 89 17.79 -1.40 5.18
CA GLU A 89 17.63 -0.02 4.70
C GLU A 89 16.16 0.30 4.41
N LEU A 90 15.42 -0.64 3.79
CA LEU A 90 14.00 -0.47 3.48
C LEU A 90 13.16 -0.26 4.75
N ILE A 91 13.42 -1.02 5.82
CA ILE A 91 12.73 -0.84 7.11
C ILE A 91 13.12 0.52 7.72
N ALA A 92 14.41 0.84 7.80
CA ALA A 92 14.87 2.08 8.42
C ALA A 92 14.31 3.33 7.71
N ASN A 93 14.32 3.35 6.37
CA ASN A 93 13.77 4.44 5.58
C ASN A 93 12.25 4.56 5.77
N ALA A 94 11.53 3.45 5.75
CA ALA A 94 10.08 3.43 5.93
C ALA A 94 9.66 3.90 7.33
N GLU A 95 10.40 3.53 8.38
CA GLU A 95 10.18 4.01 9.74
C GLU A 95 10.38 5.52 9.84
N ALA A 96 11.47 6.04 9.27
CA ALA A 96 11.74 7.47 9.26
C ALA A 96 10.65 8.26 8.49
N GLU A 97 10.18 7.74 7.36
CA GLU A 97 9.07 8.32 6.60
C GLU A 97 7.75 8.32 7.38
N TRP A 98 7.45 7.22 8.07
CA TRP A 98 6.25 7.10 8.90
C TRP A 98 6.27 8.07 10.08
N GLU A 99 7.37 8.15 10.80
CA GLU A 99 7.56 9.11 11.89
C GLU A 99 7.42 10.56 11.39
N ALA A 100 8.04 10.89 10.27
CA ALA A 100 7.92 12.21 9.65
C ALA A 100 6.48 12.52 9.23
N LYS A 101 5.72 11.52 8.71
CA LYS A 101 4.31 11.65 8.36
C LYS A 101 3.45 11.95 9.59
N LEU A 102 3.66 11.25 10.69
CA LEU A 102 2.96 11.50 11.95
C LEU A 102 3.31 12.88 12.53
N ALA A 103 4.59 13.27 12.50
CA ALA A 103 5.05 14.52 13.07
C ALA A 103 4.54 15.77 12.34
N ARG A 104 4.32 15.71 11.01
CA ARG A 104 3.83 16.84 10.21
C ARG A 104 2.32 16.96 10.17
N ALA A 105 1.57 15.99 10.73
CA ALA A 105 0.11 16.00 10.68
C ALA A 105 -0.48 17.26 11.31
N SER A 106 -1.46 17.87 10.65
CA SER A 106 -2.14 19.09 11.13
C SER A 106 -2.88 18.81 12.43
N THR A 107 -2.76 19.72 13.39
CA THR A 107 -3.40 19.67 14.71
C THR A 107 -4.48 20.74 14.90
N THR A 108 -4.55 21.73 13.99
CA THR A 108 -5.60 22.75 13.99
C THR A 108 -6.22 22.89 12.60
N LEU A 109 -7.45 23.41 12.54
CA LEU A 109 -8.16 23.66 11.27
C LEU A 109 -7.35 24.57 10.33
N GLU A 110 -6.74 25.61 10.88
CA GLU A 110 -5.93 26.57 10.09
C GLU A 110 -4.69 25.88 9.48
N GLN A 111 -4.07 24.94 10.21
CA GLN A 111 -2.96 24.14 9.68
C GLN A 111 -3.46 23.23 8.54
N ALA A 112 -4.57 22.52 8.74
CA ALA A 112 -5.15 21.64 7.76
C ALA A 112 -5.58 22.40 6.49
N VAL A 113 -6.16 23.59 6.61
CA VAL A 113 -6.52 24.46 5.47
C VAL A 113 -5.28 24.91 4.71
N ARG A 114 -4.22 25.33 5.44
CA ARG A 114 -2.94 25.71 4.79
C ARG A 114 -2.30 24.54 4.07
N GLU A 115 -2.26 23.36 4.71
CA GLU A 115 -1.68 22.14 4.11
C GLU A 115 -2.49 21.70 2.90
N TYR A 116 -3.82 21.75 2.96
CA TYR A 116 -4.70 21.49 1.84
C TYR A 116 -4.39 22.41 0.64
N ARG A 117 -4.29 23.73 0.89
CA ARG A 117 -3.94 24.71 -0.16
C ARG A 117 -2.56 24.48 -0.74
N ARG A 118 -1.60 24.11 0.11
CA ARG A 118 -0.23 23.80 -0.32
C ARG A 118 -0.18 22.60 -1.25
N ARG A 119 -0.93 21.52 -0.92
CA ARG A 119 -0.95 20.29 -1.72
C ARG A 119 -1.73 20.45 -3.02
N TYR A 120 -2.93 21.03 -2.95
CA TYR A 120 -3.89 20.95 -4.05
C TYR A 120 -4.13 22.29 -4.78
N HIS A 121 -3.45 23.37 -4.38
CA HIS A 121 -3.52 24.69 -5.00
C HIS A 121 -4.94 25.27 -5.09
N ARG A 122 -5.84 24.88 -4.18
CA ARG A 122 -7.22 25.34 -4.06
C ARG A 122 -7.70 25.30 -2.61
N SER A 123 -8.75 26.03 -2.28
CA SER A 123 -9.37 25.96 -0.94
C SER A 123 -10.03 24.58 -0.72
N PRO A 124 -10.14 24.12 0.55
CA PRO A 124 -10.89 22.93 0.86
C PRO A 124 -12.36 23.00 0.39
N PRO A 125 -13.10 21.87 0.30
CA PRO A 125 -14.52 21.90 -0.03
C PRO A 125 -15.34 22.53 1.11
N LYS A 126 -16.50 23.07 0.76
CA LYS A 126 -17.50 23.55 1.74
C LYS A 126 -17.88 22.39 2.67
N GLY A 127 -17.92 22.67 4.00
CA GLY A 127 -18.14 21.64 5.02
C GLY A 127 -16.87 21.00 5.55
N PHE A 128 -15.69 21.45 5.09
CA PHE A 128 -14.39 20.98 5.59
C PHE A 128 -14.20 21.22 7.09
N ASP A 129 -14.72 22.30 7.63
CA ASP A 129 -14.72 22.63 9.06
C ASP A 129 -15.55 21.66 9.90
N ALA A 130 -16.72 21.26 9.41
CA ALA A 130 -17.55 20.26 10.04
C ALA A 130 -16.90 18.88 9.99
N TRP A 131 -16.32 18.49 8.84
CA TRP A 131 -15.49 17.29 8.71
C TRP A 131 -14.30 17.30 9.67
N TRP A 132 -13.58 18.44 9.77
CA TRP A 132 -12.46 18.61 10.72
C TRP A 132 -12.90 18.41 12.16
N THR A 133 -14.03 19.03 12.53
CA THR A 133 -14.62 18.87 13.87
C THR A 133 -14.92 17.39 14.17
N TYR A 134 -15.51 16.67 13.23
CA TYR A 134 -15.74 15.23 13.34
C TYR A 134 -14.42 14.47 13.52
N ALA A 135 -13.43 14.77 12.69
CA ALA A 135 -12.11 14.11 12.75
C ALA A 135 -11.43 14.29 14.11
N GLN A 136 -11.51 15.50 14.69
CA GLN A 136 -10.96 15.78 16.03
C GLN A 136 -11.75 15.07 17.14
N GLN A 137 -13.07 15.12 17.10
CA GLN A 137 -13.94 14.49 18.12
C GLN A 137 -13.75 12.97 18.17
N HIS A 138 -13.47 12.34 17.04
CA HIS A 138 -13.28 10.90 16.92
C HIS A 138 -11.82 10.47 16.85
N ASN A 139 -10.88 11.40 17.11
CA ASN A 139 -9.44 11.11 17.05
C ASN A 139 -9.03 10.41 15.74
N VAL A 140 -9.53 10.91 14.59
CA VAL A 140 -9.10 10.47 13.27
C VAL A 140 -7.69 10.98 13.03
N ARG A 141 -6.74 10.06 12.94
CA ARG A 141 -5.32 10.39 12.76
C ARG A 141 -5.02 10.71 11.31
N LEU A 142 -3.91 11.42 11.04
CA LEU A 142 -3.45 11.80 9.71
C LEU A 142 -4.53 12.50 8.88
N PRO A 143 -5.07 13.65 9.35
CA PRO A 143 -6.17 14.35 8.68
C PRO A 143 -5.76 14.97 7.33
N ASP A 144 -4.47 15.04 7.01
CA ASP A 144 -3.96 15.56 5.76
C ASP A 144 -3.75 14.48 4.69
N GLU A 145 -3.74 13.20 5.06
CA GLU A 145 -3.37 12.09 4.18
C GLU A 145 -4.61 11.54 3.45
N TYR A 146 -5.07 12.29 2.43
CA TYR A 146 -6.19 11.98 1.54
C TYR A 146 -5.84 12.35 0.08
N ASP A 147 -4.56 12.35 -0.28
CA ASP A 147 -4.07 12.74 -1.61
C ASP A 147 -4.73 11.91 -2.71
N GLN A 148 -4.99 10.64 -2.44
CA GLN A 148 -5.68 9.72 -3.32
C GLN A 148 -7.07 10.20 -3.77
N ILE A 149 -7.87 10.83 -2.88
CA ILE A 149 -9.17 11.39 -3.25
C ILE A 149 -8.99 12.52 -4.28
N PHE A 150 -7.96 13.35 -4.05
CA PHE A 150 -7.64 14.43 -4.97
C PHE A 150 -7.15 13.88 -6.32
N GLU A 151 -6.24 12.93 -6.32
CA GLU A 151 -5.69 12.30 -7.54
C GLU A 151 -6.77 11.66 -8.40
N ASP A 152 -7.72 10.94 -7.76
CA ASP A 152 -8.82 10.29 -8.44
C ASP A 152 -9.83 11.28 -9.04
N LEU A 153 -10.07 12.43 -8.36
CA LEU A 153 -11.05 13.42 -8.78
C LEU A 153 -10.48 14.56 -9.66
N GLU A 154 -9.18 14.76 -9.68
CA GLU A 154 -8.56 15.89 -10.36
C GLU A 154 -8.91 15.99 -11.85
N PRO A 155 -8.93 14.91 -12.67
CA PRO A 155 -9.28 15.01 -14.09
C PRO A 155 -10.68 15.60 -14.31
N PHE A 156 -11.63 15.29 -13.42
CA PHE A 156 -13.01 15.75 -13.54
C PHE A 156 -13.17 17.25 -13.28
N TYR A 157 -12.22 17.89 -12.58
CA TYR A 157 -12.21 19.35 -12.47
C TYR A 157 -11.95 20.05 -13.80
N GLY A 158 -11.27 19.42 -14.73
CA GLY A 158 -11.02 19.92 -16.08
C GLY A 158 -12.17 19.71 -17.05
N LEU A 159 -13.29 19.08 -16.61
CA LEU A 159 -14.46 18.82 -17.44
C LEU A 159 -15.62 19.75 -17.09
N HIS A 160 -16.44 20.06 -18.10
CA HIS A 160 -17.61 20.91 -17.93
C HIS A 160 -18.65 20.18 -17.04
N PRO A 161 -19.18 20.82 -15.97
CA PRO A 161 -20.11 20.17 -15.04
C PRO A 161 -21.37 19.58 -15.69
N ALA A 162 -21.91 20.22 -16.75
CA ALA A 162 -23.07 19.70 -17.46
C ALA A 162 -22.75 18.37 -18.19
N ASP A 163 -21.51 18.16 -18.65
CA ASP A 163 -21.11 16.89 -19.26
C ASP A 163 -20.96 15.80 -18.22
N LEU A 164 -20.39 16.15 -17.02
CA LEU A 164 -20.33 15.23 -15.88
C LEU A 164 -21.74 14.82 -15.43
N ALA A 165 -22.67 15.76 -15.32
CA ALA A 165 -24.05 15.49 -14.94
C ALA A 165 -24.78 14.61 -15.99
N ALA A 166 -24.51 14.78 -17.27
CA ALA A 166 -25.04 13.92 -18.32
C ALA A 166 -24.50 12.48 -18.21
N ALA A 167 -23.20 12.33 -18.08
CA ALA A 167 -22.55 11.02 -17.89
C ALA A 167 -22.96 10.34 -16.59
N GLN A 168 -23.17 11.11 -15.52
CA GLN A 168 -23.70 10.61 -14.25
C GLN A 168 -25.08 9.95 -14.46
N ARG A 169 -26.00 10.59 -15.18
CA ARG A 169 -27.34 10.03 -15.48
C ARG A 169 -27.24 8.73 -16.30
N GLU A 170 -26.30 8.64 -17.23
CA GLU A 170 -26.06 7.41 -17.98
C GLU A 170 -25.55 6.29 -17.08
N ASN A 171 -24.62 6.58 -16.17
CA ASN A 171 -24.10 5.63 -15.20
C ASN A 171 -25.19 5.17 -14.20
N GLU A 172 -26.11 6.07 -13.78
CA GLU A 172 -27.23 5.73 -12.90
C GLU A 172 -28.21 4.74 -13.55
N ALA A 173 -28.39 4.82 -14.86
CA ALA A 173 -29.25 3.90 -15.62
C ALA A 173 -28.59 2.53 -15.88
N ALA A 174 -27.30 2.37 -15.57
CA ALA A 174 -26.58 1.15 -15.86
C ALA A 174 -26.77 0.08 -14.76
N SER A 175 -26.80 -1.19 -15.18
CA SER A 175 -27.10 -2.34 -14.30
C SER A 175 -25.95 -2.80 -13.39
N TYR A 176 -24.80 -2.13 -13.44
CA TYR A 176 -23.60 -2.56 -12.71
C TYR A 176 -23.34 -1.83 -11.38
N GLY A 177 -24.20 -0.88 -11.02
CA GLY A 177 -24.04 -0.07 -9.82
C GLY A 177 -25.37 0.28 -9.15
N PHE A 178 -25.28 0.97 -8.03
CA PHE A 178 -26.39 1.64 -7.37
C PHE A 178 -26.03 3.09 -7.12
N THR A 179 -27.04 3.95 -6.98
CA THR A 179 -26.85 5.39 -6.72
C THR A 179 -27.31 5.73 -5.31
N ILE A 180 -26.43 6.36 -4.53
CA ILE A 180 -26.80 6.96 -3.24
C ILE A 180 -26.71 8.48 -3.32
N GLY A 181 -27.40 9.15 -2.44
CA GLY A 181 -27.33 10.60 -2.32
C GLY A 181 -28.51 11.19 -1.58
N ARG A 182 -28.64 12.49 -1.67
CA ARG A 182 -29.81 13.25 -1.17
C ARG A 182 -30.03 14.51 -1.99
N GLU A 183 -31.22 15.05 -1.92
CA GLU A 183 -31.65 16.28 -2.60
C GLU A 183 -32.24 17.26 -1.58
N ASP A 184 -31.96 18.54 -1.75
CA ASP A 184 -32.45 19.65 -0.91
C ASP A 184 -32.25 19.45 0.61
N GLY A 185 -31.15 18.85 1.00
CA GLY A 185 -30.87 18.54 2.41
C GLY A 185 -31.77 17.49 3.03
N GLY A 186 -32.55 16.77 2.20
CA GLY A 186 -33.42 15.69 2.60
C GLY A 186 -32.70 14.45 3.15
N PRO A 187 -33.39 13.34 3.39
CA PRO A 187 -32.76 12.11 3.89
C PRO A 187 -31.79 11.52 2.88
N LEU A 188 -30.75 10.88 3.37
CA LEU A 188 -29.85 10.06 2.56
C LEU A 188 -30.60 8.80 2.09
N VAL A 189 -30.65 8.57 0.78
CA VAL A 189 -31.41 7.49 0.15
C VAL A 189 -30.58 6.73 -0.89
N VAL A 190 -31.05 5.52 -1.22
CA VAL A 190 -30.68 4.85 -2.48
C VAL A 190 -31.69 5.28 -3.52
N PHE A 191 -31.22 5.86 -4.62
CA PHE A 191 -32.12 6.27 -5.72
C PHE A 191 -32.65 5.06 -6.48
N PRO A 192 -33.87 5.15 -7.08
CA PRO A 192 -34.43 4.06 -7.86
C PRO A 192 -33.51 3.60 -8.99
N GLY A 193 -33.35 2.28 -9.14
CA GLY A 193 -32.53 1.64 -10.16
C GLY A 193 -32.58 0.12 -10.01
N GLU A 194 -31.97 -0.62 -10.93
CA GLU A 194 -32.00 -2.09 -10.93
C GLU A 194 -31.43 -2.70 -9.63
N ASN A 195 -30.48 -2.03 -9.00
CA ASN A 195 -29.73 -2.55 -7.85
C ASN A 195 -30.01 -1.81 -6.53
N GLN A 196 -31.11 -1.07 -6.45
CA GLN A 196 -31.45 -0.29 -5.24
C GLN A 196 -31.61 -1.12 -3.96
N GLN A 197 -31.90 -2.42 -4.07
CA GLN A 197 -32.11 -3.33 -2.94
C GLN A 197 -30.86 -4.14 -2.58
N ARG A 198 -29.70 -3.78 -3.08
CA ARG A 198 -28.45 -4.48 -2.75
C ARG A 198 -28.05 -4.27 -1.29
N PRO A 199 -27.61 -5.32 -0.59
CA PRO A 199 -27.16 -5.20 0.80
C PRO A 199 -26.05 -4.16 0.98
N GLU A 200 -25.14 -4.01 0.03
CA GLU A 200 -24.05 -3.06 0.06
C GLU A 200 -24.53 -1.60 0.09
N ALA A 201 -25.62 -1.30 -0.62
CA ALA A 201 -26.25 0.02 -0.60
C ALA A 201 -26.80 0.35 0.79
N GLU A 202 -27.52 -0.60 1.40
CA GLU A 202 -28.05 -0.44 2.76
C GLU A 202 -26.90 -0.33 3.79
N MET A 203 -25.85 -1.12 3.66
CA MET A 203 -24.66 -1.05 4.52
C MET A 203 -24.02 0.34 4.47
N LEU A 204 -23.91 0.92 3.28
CA LEU A 204 -23.36 2.26 3.10
C LEU A 204 -24.25 3.34 3.73
N LEU A 205 -25.58 3.28 3.51
CA LEU A 205 -26.52 4.17 4.18
C LEU A 205 -26.41 4.06 5.71
N ASN A 206 -26.35 2.83 6.24
CA ASN A 206 -26.21 2.59 7.67
C ASN A 206 -24.88 3.09 8.24
N LEU A 207 -23.77 2.99 7.48
CA LEU A 207 -22.48 3.54 7.87
C LEU A 207 -22.55 5.07 7.99
N LEU A 208 -23.22 5.75 7.05
CA LEU A 208 -23.27 7.21 6.96
C LEU A 208 -24.38 7.85 7.77
N ARG A 209 -25.29 7.07 8.36
CA ARG A 209 -26.48 7.58 9.07
C ARG A 209 -26.18 8.63 10.14
N ASP A 210 -25.11 8.41 10.91
CA ASP A 210 -24.77 9.26 12.07
C ASP A 210 -23.95 10.51 11.67
N VAL A 211 -23.65 10.69 10.39
CA VAL A 211 -22.86 11.81 9.85
C VAL A 211 -23.59 12.58 8.74
N THR A 212 -24.92 12.37 8.63
CA THR A 212 -25.72 13.00 7.58
C THR A 212 -25.78 14.52 7.66
N ASP A 213 -25.60 15.10 8.83
CA ASP A 213 -25.56 16.54 9.08
C ASP A 213 -24.32 17.24 8.51
N ILE A 214 -23.23 16.50 8.31
CA ILE A 214 -21.97 16.98 7.73
C ILE A 214 -21.75 16.53 6.29
N LEU A 215 -22.69 15.81 5.69
CA LEU A 215 -22.66 15.47 4.26
C LEU A 215 -23.12 16.67 3.40
N PRO A 216 -22.73 16.73 2.10
CA PRO A 216 -23.27 17.75 1.19
C PRO A 216 -24.80 17.75 1.19
N THR A 217 -25.43 18.94 1.06
CA THR A 217 -26.89 19.07 1.03
C THR A 217 -27.51 18.43 -0.20
N ASP A 218 -26.76 18.43 -1.30
CA ASP A 218 -27.18 17.87 -2.59
C ASP A 218 -26.02 17.08 -3.19
N PHE A 219 -26.22 15.81 -3.42
CA PHE A 219 -25.30 14.97 -4.16
C PHE A 219 -25.95 13.67 -4.60
N ARG A 220 -25.45 13.14 -5.69
CA ARG A 220 -25.76 11.80 -6.20
C ARG A 220 -24.46 11.17 -6.65
N VAL A 221 -24.18 9.95 -6.23
CA VAL A 221 -22.96 9.25 -6.61
C VAL A 221 -23.25 7.79 -6.96
N VAL A 222 -22.71 7.34 -8.07
CA VAL A 222 -22.82 5.95 -8.51
C VAL A 222 -21.70 5.14 -7.84
N VAL A 223 -22.08 4.02 -7.24
CA VAL A 223 -21.19 3.04 -6.64
C VAL A 223 -21.18 1.78 -7.48
N SER A 224 -20.02 1.37 -7.98
CA SER A 224 -19.84 0.10 -8.68
C SER A 224 -19.96 -1.07 -7.70
N MET A 225 -20.70 -2.11 -8.08
CA MET A 225 -20.80 -3.38 -7.34
C MET A 225 -19.81 -4.43 -7.86
N GLN A 226 -19.06 -4.10 -8.88
CA GLN A 226 -18.11 -5.02 -9.48
C GLN A 226 -16.88 -5.16 -8.59
N ASP A 227 -16.33 -6.36 -8.48
CA ASP A 227 -15.03 -6.56 -7.86
C ASP A 227 -13.95 -5.77 -8.61
N ASN A 228 -13.97 -5.83 -9.93
CA ASN A 228 -12.98 -5.21 -10.80
C ASN A 228 -13.34 -3.75 -11.11
N PRO A 229 -12.35 -2.86 -11.26
CA PRO A 229 -12.56 -1.50 -11.77
C PRO A 229 -13.00 -1.56 -13.24
N ARG A 230 -13.66 -0.51 -13.71
CA ARG A 230 -14.34 -0.50 -15.01
C ARG A 230 -13.80 0.50 -16.01
N GLN A 231 -13.37 1.67 -15.55
CA GLN A 231 -13.02 2.78 -16.43
C GLN A 231 -11.53 2.75 -16.78
N THR A 232 -11.17 2.01 -17.84
CA THR A 232 -9.79 2.05 -18.35
C THR A 232 -9.49 3.43 -18.92
N ARG A 233 -8.41 4.07 -18.42
CA ARG A 233 -8.03 5.43 -18.77
C ARG A 233 -7.69 5.57 -20.27
N ASP A 234 -8.11 6.69 -20.84
CA ASP A 234 -7.51 7.24 -22.07
C ASP A 234 -6.49 8.30 -21.62
N TYR A 235 -5.21 7.99 -21.73
CA TYR A 235 -4.14 8.84 -21.19
C TYR A 235 -4.19 10.25 -21.75
N GLU A 236 -4.35 10.43 -23.06
CA GLU A 236 -4.35 11.74 -23.71
C GLU A 236 -5.57 12.58 -23.27
N ALA A 237 -6.73 11.94 -23.16
CA ALA A 237 -7.94 12.61 -22.69
C ALA A 237 -7.82 13.02 -21.22
N GLU A 238 -7.31 12.13 -20.37
CA GLU A 238 -7.12 12.41 -18.94
C GLU A 238 -6.07 13.50 -18.72
N GLN A 239 -4.95 13.45 -19.46
CA GLN A 239 -3.89 14.47 -19.36
C GLN A 239 -4.42 15.85 -19.76
N ALA A 240 -5.17 15.95 -20.86
CA ALA A 240 -5.79 17.21 -21.28
C ALA A 240 -6.76 17.75 -20.22
N ALA A 241 -7.54 16.86 -19.59
CA ALA A 241 -8.45 17.24 -18.50
C ALA A 241 -7.68 17.72 -17.25
N ARG A 242 -6.62 17.04 -16.83
CA ARG A 242 -5.73 17.48 -15.73
C ARG A 242 -5.09 18.84 -16.00
N GLU A 243 -4.61 19.06 -17.21
CA GLU A 243 -4.04 20.34 -17.61
C GLU A 243 -5.07 21.48 -17.61
N ALA A 244 -6.31 21.20 -18.03
CA ALA A 244 -7.40 22.17 -17.94
C ALA A 244 -7.73 22.48 -16.47
N ALA A 245 -7.82 21.46 -15.61
CA ALA A 245 -8.02 21.63 -14.18
C ALA A 245 -6.92 22.48 -13.53
N ALA A 246 -5.65 22.24 -13.86
CA ALA A 246 -4.51 23.01 -13.35
C ALA A 246 -4.52 24.49 -13.80
N ARG A 247 -5.05 24.77 -14.99
CA ARG A 247 -5.26 26.14 -15.49
C ARG A 247 -6.54 26.81 -14.97
N GLY A 248 -7.37 26.10 -14.22
CA GLY A 248 -8.69 26.58 -13.79
C GLY A 248 -9.68 26.74 -14.96
N THR A 249 -9.52 25.98 -16.04
CA THR A 249 -10.42 25.95 -17.21
C THR A 249 -11.13 24.63 -17.33
N VAL A 250 -12.16 24.55 -18.15
CA VAL A 250 -12.92 23.32 -18.40
C VAL A 250 -13.02 23.04 -19.90
N LEU A 251 -12.97 21.75 -20.23
CA LEU A 251 -13.16 21.23 -21.58
C LEU A 251 -14.55 20.59 -21.70
N ARG A 252 -15.13 20.63 -22.90
CA ARG A 252 -16.28 19.77 -23.21
C ARG A 252 -15.80 18.36 -23.45
N ALA A 253 -16.62 17.38 -23.09
CA ALA A 253 -16.29 15.97 -23.30
C ALA A 253 -16.03 15.64 -24.79
N THR A 254 -16.67 16.36 -25.72
CA THR A 254 -16.48 16.27 -27.17
C THR A 254 -15.12 16.77 -27.65
N ASP A 255 -14.47 17.64 -26.88
CA ASP A 255 -13.22 18.31 -27.27
C ASP A 255 -11.98 17.60 -26.71
N LEU A 256 -12.19 16.54 -25.92
CA LEU A 256 -11.10 15.74 -25.38
C LEU A 256 -10.37 14.99 -26.51
N PRO A 257 -9.03 15.04 -26.54
CA PRO A 257 -8.26 14.19 -27.43
C PRO A 257 -8.52 12.70 -27.12
N ARG A 258 -8.21 11.85 -28.07
CA ARG A 258 -8.32 10.40 -27.91
C ARG A 258 -6.99 9.76 -28.24
N THR A 259 -6.58 8.82 -27.40
CA THR A 259 -5.38 8.05 -27.69
C THR A 259 -5.55 7.22 -28.96
N SER A 260 -4.51 7.12 -29.77
CA SER A 260 -4.43 6.19 -30.89
C SER A 260 -3.99 4.79 -30.48
N ARG A 261 -3.55 4.61 -29.23
CA ARG A 261 -3.09 3.34 -28.69
C ARG A 261 -4.29 2.53 -28.17
N HIS A 262 -4.16 1.21 -28.19
CA HIS A 262 -5.23 0.29 -27.84
C HIS A 262 -4.95 -0.45 -26.53
N GLY A 263 -6.02 -0.87 -25.86
CA GLY A 263 -5.94 -1.68 -24.65
C GLY A 263 -5.15 -0.98 -23.55
N TRP A 264 -4.43 -1.76 -22.76
CA TRP A 264 -3.67 -1.28 -21.60
C TRP A 264 -2.64 -0.19 -21.95
N SER A 265 -2.02 -0.27 -23.14
CA SER A 265 -1.02 0.72 -23.56
C SER A 265 -1.61 2.13 -23.76
N GLY A 266 -2.92 2.22 -24.04
CA GLY A 266 -3.61 3.51 -24.19
C GLY A 266 -3.81 4.26 -22.86
N ALA A 267 -3.69 3.57 -21.73
CA ALA A 267 -3.76 4.17 -20.41
C ALA A 267 -2.39 4.67 -19.90
N CYS A 268 -1.31 4.41 -20.61
CA CYS A 268 0.05 4.73 -20.18
C CYS A 268 0.60 6.02 -20.81
N PRO A 269 1.50 6.76 -20.10
CA PRO A 269 2.27 7.84 -20.69
C PRO A 269 3.01 7.37 -21.97
N PRO A 270 3.11 8.20 -23.03
CA PRO A 270 3.72 7.79 -24.30
C PRO A 270 5.18 7.35 -24.20
N ASP A 271 5.91 7.91 -23.26
CA ASP A 271 7.34 7.67 -22.99
C ASP A 271 7.59 6.54 -21.98
N SER A 272 6.52 5.94 -21.43
CA SER A 272 6.64 4.85 -20.47
C SER A 272 6.88 3.49 -21.16
N PRO A 273 7.55 2.54 -20.47
CA PRO A 273 7.73 1.18 -21.01
C PRO A 273 6.42 0.46 -21.37
N GLY A 274 5.31 0.75 -20.67
CA GLY A 274 4.01 0.12 -20.89
C GLY A 274 3.26 0.66 -22.10
N ALA A 275 3.65 1.83 -22.64
CA ALA A 275 3.03 2.41 -23.85
C ALA A 275 3.33 1.61 -25.13
N ALA A 276 4.51 1.01 -25.20
CA ALA A 276 4.94 0.15 -26.30
C ALA A 276 5.71 -1.05 -25.74
N PRO A 277 5.02 -1.95 -25.01
CA PRO A 277 5.69 -3.11 -24.46
C PRO A 277 6.26 -3.94 -25.60
N SER A 278 7.57 -4.25 -25.52
CA SER A 278 8.21 -5.11 -26.53
C SER A 278 7.48 -6.46 -26.56
N GLN A 279 7.38 -7.08 -27.73
CA GLN A 279 6.78 -8.42 -27.83
C GLN A 279 7.53 -9.44 -26.95
N ASP A 280 8.81 -9.20 -26.68
CA ASP A 280 9.63 -10.04 -25.80
C ASP A 280 9.11 -10.09 -24.35
N VAL A 281 8.47 -9.01 -23.86
CA VAL A 281 7.80 -9.02 -22.55
C VAL A 281 6.67 -10.06 -22.51
N PHE A 282 6.01 -10.33 -23.64
CA PHE A 282 4.90 -11.28 -23.74
C PHE A 282 5.34 -12.69 -24.10
N LEU A 283 6.53 -12.88 -24.68
CA LEU A 283 6.98 -14.14 -25.24
C LEU A 283 8.12 -14.80 -24.45
N ALA A 284 8.90 -14.05 -23.68
CA ALA A 284 10.03 -14.60 -22.96
C ALA A 284 9.59 -15.50 -21.79
N PRO A 285 10.19 -16.67 -21.58
CA PRO A 285 10.20 -17.29 -20.26
C PRO A 285 10.79 -16.26 -19.27
N ASP A 286 10.30 -16.24 -18.03
CA ASP A 286 10.73 -15.25 -17.02
C ASP A 286 12.25 -15.02 -17.15
N PRO A 287 12.71 -13.86 -17.63
CA PRO A 287 14.14 -13.63 -17.81
C PRO A 287 14.81 -13.74 -16.44
N VAL A 288 16.06 -14.19 -16.41
CA VAL A 288 16.89 -14.12 -15.21
C VAL A 288 16.99 -12.64 -14.86
N ARG A 289 16.16 -12.18 -13.94
CA ARG A 289 16.14 -10.78 -13.51
C ARG A 289 17.10 -10.59 -12.36
N PRO A 290 17.78 -9.43 -12.29
CA PRO A 290 18.50 -9.03 -11.09
C PRO A 290 17.57 -9.10 -9.88
N LYS A 291 18.10 -9.44 -8.70
CA LYS A 291 17.33 -9.41 -7.46
C LYS A 291 16.81 -7.98 -7.21
N THR A 292 15.51 -7.89 -6.98
CA THR A 292 14.86 -6.63 -6.67
C THR A 292 13.88 -6.83 -5.52
N LEU A 293 13.69 -5.76 -4.72
CA LEU A 293 12.62 -5.65 -3.71
C LEU A 293 11.84 -4.36 -3.95
N ILE A 294 10.70 -4.23 -3.30
CA ILE A 294 9.86 -3.03 -3.41
C ILE A 294 10.33 -1.99 -2.41
N HIS A 295 10.67 -0.77 -2.88
CA HIS A 295 10.88 0.40 -2.02
C HIS A 295 9.69 1.36 -2.03
N ASP A 296 8.97 1.47 -3.17
CA ASP A 296 7.74 2.27 -3.33
C ASP A 296 6.63 1.34 -3.83
N HIS A 297 5.75 0.92 -2.92
CA HIS A 297 4.72 -0.07 -3.24
C HIS A 297 3.68 0.45 -4.23
N PRO A 298 3.08 1.65 -4.07
CA PRO A 298 2.17 2.22 -5.06
C PRO A 298 2.79 2.28 -6.46
N ARG A 299 4.04 2.72 -6.58
CA ARG A 299 4.74 2.80 -7.86
C ARG A 299 5.01 1.43 -8.47
N SER A 300 5.30 0.43 -7.66
CA SER A 300 5.55 -0.94 -8.12
C SER A 300 4.30 -1.64 -8.68
N MET A 301 3.10 -1.13 -8.37
CA MET A 301 1.83 -1.64 -8.89
C MET A 301 1.49 -1.12 -10.30
N ASP A 302 2.27 -0.18 -10.84
CA ASP A 302 1.96 0.49 -12.11
C ASP A 302 2.50 -0.27 -13.32
N PRO A 303 1.61 -0.88 -14.15
CA PRO A 303 2.03 -1.59 -15.36
C PRO A 303 2.68 -0.70 -16.42
N CYS A 304 2.49 0.62 -16.36
CA CYS A 304 3.13 1.53 -17.29
C CYS A 304 4.64 1.57 -17.11
N TYR A 305 5.11 1.40 -15.86
CA TYR A 305 6.54 1.35 -15.52
C TYR A 305 7.06 -0.07 -15.27
N SER A 306 6.14 -1.03 -15.07
CA SER A 306 6.45 -2.44 -14.84
C SER A 306 5.56 -3.33 -15.73
N PRO A 307 5.71 -3.33 -17.07
CA PRO A 307 4.77 -3.97 -17.99
C PRO A 307 4.66 -5.50 -17.83
N HIS A 308 5.62 -6.16 -17.17
CA HIS A 308 5.52 -7.58 -16.84
C HIS A 308 4.33 -7.91 -15.92
N ILE A 309 3.82 -6.94 -15.16
CA ILE A 309 2.61 -7.08 -14.31
C ILE A 309 1.39 -7.46 -15.16
N LEU A 310 1.31 -6.96 -16.40
CA LEU A 310 0.24 -7.32 -17.36
C LEU A 310 0.17 -8.83 -17.62
N LEU A 311 1.24 -9.58 -17.34
CA LEU A 311 1.32 -11.03 -17.51
C LEU A 311 1.25 -11.80 -16.19
N ALA A 312 1.18 -11.12 -15.06
CA ALA A 312 1.30 -11.72 -13.72
C ALA A 312 0.00 -11.65 -12.91
N HIS A 313 -0.99 -10.88 -13.35
CA HIS A 313 -2.24 -10.69 -12.62
C HIS A 313 -3.48 -10.95 -13.49
N GLY A 314 -4.48 -11.62 -12.92
CA GLY A 314 -5.73 -11.99 -13.60
C GLY A 314 -6.51 -10.81 -14.15
N GLN A 315 -6.52 -9.65 -13.48
CA GLN A 315 -7.12 -8.41 -13.99
C GLN A 315 -6.67 -8.08 -15.42
N PHE A 316 -5.37 -8.23 -15.67
CA PHE A 316 -4.80 -7.89 -16.96
C PHE A 316 -4.86 -9.06 -17.95
N VAL A 317 -4.50 -10.25 -17.49
CA VAL A 317 -4.45 -11.47 -18.32
C VAL A 317 -5.85 -11.86 -18.82
N SER A 318 -6.92 -11.57 -18.07
CA SER A 318 -8.30 -11.89 -18.46
C SER A 318 -8.77 -11.17 -19.73
N PHE A 319 -8.23 -9.98 -19.99
CA PHE A 319 -8.67 -9.10 -21.07
C PHE A 319 -7.67 -9.05 -22.24
N GLY A 320 -6.69 -9.95 -22.28
CA GLY A 320 -5.70 -9.97 -23.35
C GLY A 320 -4.94 -8.66 -23.49
N GLY A 321 -5.07 -7.97 -24.64
CA GLY A 321 -4.45 -6.66 -24.86
C GLY A 321 -5.09 -5.51 -24.07
N GLY A 322 -6.18 -5.75 -23.38
CA GLY A 322 -6.93 -4.77 -22.58
C GLY A 322 -8.19 -4.23 -23.27
N PRO A 323 -9.13 -3.68 -22.49
CA PRO A 323 -10.31 -2.99 -23.01
C PRO A 323 -9.93 -1.70 -23.72
N ALA A 324 -10.83 -1.16 -24.54
CA ALA A 324 -10.64 0.12 -25.20
C ALA A 324 -10.54 1.24 -24.15
N PRO A 325 -9.50 2.10 -24.23
CA PRO A 325 -9.39 3.26 -23.34
C PRO A 325 -10.59 4.20 -23.47
N GLN A 326 -11.03 4.75 -22.34
CA GLN A 326 -12.17 5.65 -22.26
C GLN A 326 -11.73 7.00 -21.69
N PRO A 327 -12.20 8.13 -22.25
CA PRO A 327 -12.00 9.42 -21.60
C PRO A 327 -12.69 9.44 -20.24
N PRO A 328 -12.28 10.30 -19.30
CA PRO A 328 -12.99 10.48 -18.05
C PRO A 328 -14.41 10.99 -18.38
N THR A 329 -15.42 10.36 -17.80
CA THR A 329 -16.85 10.71 -18.04
C THR A 329 -17.48 11.35 -16.81
N ALA A 330 -17.75 10.56 -15.78
CA ALA A 330 -18.19 11.05 -14.47
C ALA A 330 -17.50 10.23 -13.38
N PRO A 331 -17.20 10.83 -12.20
CA PRO A 331 -16.62 10.11 -11.10
C PRO A 331 -17.56 9.01 -10.61
N GLN A 332 -17.09 7.77 -10.64
CA GLN A 332 -17.80 6.59 -10.17
C GLN A 332 -16.99 5.91 -9.08
N LEU A 333 -17.62 5.62 -7.94
CA LEU A 333 -16.95 4.98 -6.82
C LEU A 333 -16.75 3.47 -7.07
N ALA A 334 -15.58 2.96 -6.71
CA ALA A 334 -15.25 1.55 -6.73
C ALA A 334 -14.39 1.18 -5.51
N TYR A 335 -14.39 -0.09 -5.12
CA TYR A 335 -13.60 -0.55 -3.97
C TYR A 335 -12.10 -0.50 -4.22
N CYS A 336 -11.69 -0.56 -5.47
CA CYS A 336 -10.28 -0.46 -5.87
C CYS A 336 -10.17 0.04 -7.31
N ALA A 337 -9.00 0.55 -7.65
CA ALA A 337 -8.60 0.86 -9.02
C ALA A 337 -7.12 0.46 -9.19
N THR A 338 -6.71 0.04 -10.38
CA THR A 338 -5.28 -0.02 -10.72
C THR A 338 -4.85 1.32 -11.30
N PRO A 339 -3.55 1.61 -11.41
CA PRO A 339 -3.08 2.82 -12.09
C PRO A 339 -3.58 3.02 -13.53
N LEU A 340 -4.12 1.95 -14.17
CA LEU A 340 -4.71 2.01 -15.52
C LEU A 340 -6.20 2.35 -15.53
N HIS A 341 -6.83 2.62 -14.37
CA HIS A 341 -8.27 2.86 -14.26
C HIS A 341 -8.56 4.23 -13.63
N ALA A 342 -9.66 4.83 -14.05
CA ALA A 342 -10.13 6.14 -13.59
C ALA A 342 -11.29 6.05 -12.58
N ASP A 343 -11.55 4.86 -12.05
CA ASP A 343 -12.53 4.65 -10.97
C ASP A 343 -12.05 5.34 -9.69
N VAL A 344 -12.96 6.01 -8.97
CA VAL A 344 -12.66 6.71 -7.72
C VAL A 344 -12.70 5.73 -6.56
N ARG A 345 -11.60 5.60 -5.85
CA ARG A 345 -11.43 4.61 -4.79
C ARG A 345 -12.24 4.96 -3.54
N MET A 346 -12.98 3.99 -3.01
CA MET A 346 -13.76 4.13 -1.79
C MET A 346 -13.46 3.01 -0.78
N ALA A 347 -13.73 3.26 0.49
CA ALA A 347 -13.68 2.22 1.51
C ALA A 347 -14.85 1.23 1.37
N SER A 348 -14.61 -0.05 1.72
CA SER A 348 -15.71 -1.01 1.82
C SER A 348 -16.62 -0.66 3.01
N PRO A 349 -17.95 -0.52 2.83
CA PRO A 349 -18.87 -0.08 3.87
C PRO A 349 -19.13 -1.12 4.97
N TYR A 350 -18.62 -2.34 4.82
CA TYR A 350 -18.81 -3.48 5.74
C TYR A 350 -17.52 -3.97 6.37
N GLY A 351 -16.48 -3.17 6.38
CA GLY A 351 -15.17 -3.67 6.76
C GLY A 351 -14.33 -2.72 7.61
N TRP A 352 -14.64 -2.55 8.89
CA TRP A 352 -13.74 -1.90 9.86
C TRP A 352 -13.16 -2.89 10.85
N VAL A 353 -12.10 -2.48 11.56
CA VAL A 353 -11.49 -3.21 12.66
C VAL A 353 -11.99 -2.58 13.96
N ALA A 354 -12.73 -3.35 14.75
CA ALA A 354 -13.24 -2.88 16.05
C ALA A 354 -12.28 -3.18 17.20
N SER A 355 -11.48 -4.23 17.06
CA SER A 355 -10.51 -4.71 18.05
C SER A 355 -9.49 -5.62 17.34
N PRO A 356 -8.35 -5.91 17.97
CA PRO A 356 -7.50 -7.02 17.56
C PRO A 356 -8.28 -8.33 17.42
N LEU A 357 -7.73 -9.29 16.70
CA LEU A 357 -8.35 -10.61 16.52
C LEU A 357 -8.50 -11.30 17.88
N GLU A 358 -9.73 -11.71 18.20
CA GLU A 358 -10.02 -12.43 19.44
C GLU A 358 -9.30 -13.79 19.48
N ASN A 359 -8.69 -14.13 20.62
CA ASN A 359 -7.91 -15.34 20.82
C ASN A 359 -6.69 -15.50 19.89
N ASP A 360 -6.11 -14.40 19.41
CA ASP A 360 -4.85 -14.44 18.68
C ASP A 360 -3.71 -14.74 19.67
N PRO A 361 -2.91 -15.82 19.49
CA PRO A 361 -1.79 -16.10 20.36
C PRO A 361 -0.74 -14.99 20.35
N GLU A 362 -0.03 -14.82 21.48
CA GLU A 362 1.17 -13.99 21.49
C GLU A 362 2.20 -14.53 20.47
N TRP A 363 3.09 -13.68 19.98
CA TRP A 363 4.05 -14.05 18.92
C TRP A 363 4.85 -15.30 19.24
N GLU A 364 5.33 -15.42 20.49
CA GLU A 364 6.13 -16.54 20.97
C GLU A 364 5.32 -17.83 21.14
N GLU A 365 4.00 -17.74 21.24
CA GLU A 365 3.09 -18.87 21.38
C GLU A 365 2.65 -19.43 20.03
N LYS A 366 2.83 -18.68 18.93
CA LYS A 366 2.52 -19.12 17.57
C LYS A 366 3.44 -20.27 17.15
N ARG A 367 2.85 -21.44 16.89
CA ARG A 367 3.58 -22.71 16.72
C ARG A 367 4.05 -22.95 15.28
N ASN A 368 3.55 -22.18 14.30
CA ASN A 368 3.82 -22.42 12.90
C ASN A 368 4.59 -21.25 12.26
N GLU A 369 5.81 -21.52 11.87
CA GLU A 369 6.71 -20.54 11.25
C GLU A 369 6.72 -20.62 9.71
N ARG A 370 5.84 -21.42 9.11
CA ARG A 370 5.69 -21.42 7.65
C ARG A 370 4.77 -20.30 7.19
N LEU A 371 5.02 -19.78 6.00
CA LEU A 371 4.15 -18.81 5.35
C LEU A 371 2.80 -19.45 5.02
N LEU A 372 1.73 -18.97 5.64
CA LEU A 372 0.37 -19.46 5.39
C LEU A 372 -0.30 -18.71 4.25
N TRP A 373 -0.89 -19.45 3.32
CA TRP A 373 -1.95 -18.93 2.47
C TRP A 373 -3.00 -20.00 2.19
N ARG A 374 -4.27 -19.63 2.34
CA ARG A 374 -5.45 -20.41 1.92
C ARG A 374 -6.40 -19.48 1.19
N GLY A 375 -6.88 -19.90 0.04
CA GLY A 375 -7.85 -19.15 -0.75
C GLY A 375 -8.40 -20.00 -1.88
N SER A 376 -9.45 -19.49 -2.52
CA SER A 376 -10.01 -20.12 -3.71
C SER A 376 -9.14 -19.87 -4.94
N ASN A 377 -9.40 -20.61 -6.01
CA ASN A 377 -8.77 -20.44 -7.33
C ASN A 377 -9.33 -19.28 -8.16
N THR A 378 -9.99 -18.27 -7.51
CA THR A 378 -10.42 -17.02 -8.16
C THR A 378 -9.23 -16.18 -8.61
N GLY A 379 -9.49 -15.05 -9.21
CA GLY A 379 -8.49 -14.14 -9.76
C GLY A 379 -8.52 -14.09 -11.29
N ILE A 380 -9.11 -15.12 -11.91
CA ILE A 380 -9.38 -15.22 -13.34
C ILE A 380 -10.39 -16.34 -13.59
N TRP A 381 -11.22 -16.20 -14.62
CA TRP A 381 -11.98 -17.33 -15.14
C TRP A 381 -11.04 -18.29 -15.89
N GLN A 382 -10.95 -19.53 -15.44
CA GLN A 382 -10.04 -20.55 -15.99
C GLN A 382 -10.74 -21.30 -17.12
N ALA A 383 -10.36 -20.96 -18.34
CA ALA A 383 -10.89 -21.57 -19.56
C ALA A 383 -9.73 -21.77 -20.57
N PRO A 384 -9.87 -22.70 -21.52
CA PRO A 384 -8.78 -23.07 -22.45
C PRO A 384 -8.22 -21.87 -23.26
N GLU A 385 -9.06 -20.90 -23.59
CA GLU A 385 -8.68 -19.73 -24.39
C GLU A 385 -8.00 -18.64 -23.57
N ARG A 386 -7.94 -18.75 -22.22
CA ARG A 386 -7.33 -17.77 -21.34
C ARG A 386 -5.99 -18.24 -20.79
N ALA A 387 -5.07 -17.29 -20.64
CA ALA A 387 -3.75 -17.58 -20.07
C ALA A 387 -3.79 -17.67 -18.51
N TRP A 388 -4.79 -18.38 -17.96
CA TRP A 388 -5.11 -18.47 -16.54
C TRP A 388 -3.95 -18.97 -15.66
N ARG A 389 -3.04 -19.79 -16.23
CA ARG A 389 -1.85 -20.28 -15.52
C ARG A 389 -0.87 -19.19 -15.14
N ARG A 390 -1.04 -17.98 -15.67
CA ARG A 390 -0.23 -16.80 -15.36
C ARG A 390 -0.80 -15.95 -14.22
N SER A 391 -2.07 -16.21 -13.79
CA SER A 391 -2.69 -15.42 -12.74
C SER A 391 -1.97 -15.58 -11.38
N GLN A 392 -2.07 -14.56 -10.56
CA GLN A 392 -1.35 -14.43 -9.30
C GLN A 392 -1.54 -15.62 -8.33
N ARG A 393 -2.79 -16.08 -8.10
CA ARG A 393 -3.07 -17.21 -7.18
C ARG A 393 -2.57 -18.54 -7.71
N ILE A 394 -2.71 -18.78 -9.00
CA ILE A 394 -2.19 -19.98 -9.67
C ILE A 394 -0.66 -20.00 -9.57
N ARG A 395 -0.01 -18.86 -9.82
CA ARG A 395 1.43 -18.70 -9.68
C ARG A 395 1.87 -18.94 -8.23
N LEU A 396 1.17 -18.37 -7.25
CA LEU A 396 1.48 -18.53 -5.83
C LEU A 396 1.49 -20.02 -5.43
N VAL A 397 0.40 -20.76 -5.74
CA VAL A 397 0.31 -22.18 -5.37
C VAL A 397 1.36 -23.01 -6.09
N ARG A 398 1.70 -22.65 -7.34
CA ARG A 398 2.79 -23.30 -8.10
C ARG A 398 4.14 -23.03 -7.46
N VAL A 399 4.53 -21.77 -7.25
CA VAL A 399 5.84 -21.38 -6.69
C VAL A 399 6.07 -22.03 -5.33
N ALA A 400 5.07 -21.99 -4.45
CA ALA A 400 5.18 -22.52 -3.09
C ALA A 400 5.25 -24.06 -3.02
N ASN A 401 4.74 -24.77 -4.03
CA ASN A 401 4.73 -26.24 -4.05
C ASN A 401 5.68 -26.84 -5.10
N GLU A 402 6.45 -26.01 -5.82
CA GLU A 402 7.49 -26.47 -6.73
C GLU A 402 8.61 -27.17 -5.95
N ILE A 403 8.91 -28.41 -6.31
CA ILE A 403 9.98 -29.21 -5.68
C ILE A 403 11.17 -29.49 -6.60
N HIS A 404 11.09 -29.06 -7.85
CA HIS A 404 12.18 -29.23 -8.81
C HIS A 404 13.05 -28.00 -8.90
N GLY A 405 14.35 -28.20 -9.16
CA GLY A 405 15.31 -27.11 -9.34
C GLY A 405 15.73 -26.43 -8.04
N VAL A 406 16.22 -25.22 -8.19
CA VAL A 406 16.76 -24.39 -7.10
C VAL A 406 16.03 -23.05 -7.03
N ALA A 407 15.96 -22.49 -5.84
CA ALA A 407 15.64 -21.08 -5.62
C ALA A 407 16.96 -20.33 -5.39
N GLU A 408 17.17 -19.23 -6.08
CA GLU A 408 18.25 -18.29 -5.80
C GLU A 408 17.73 -17.29 -4.78
N VAL A 409 18.39 -17.16 -3.62
CA VAL A 409 17.93 -16.35 -2.49
C VAL A 409 19.07 -15.52 -1.93
N LEU A 410 18.77 -14.30 -1.47
CA LEU A 410 19.71 -13.46 -0.77
C LEU A 410 20.12 -14.11 0.56
N ASP A 411 21.35 -13.83 1.01
CA ASP A 411 21.87 -14.38 2.27
C ASP A 411 21.33 -13.62 3.48
N ALA A 412 20.29 -14.15 4.11
CA ALA A 412 19.68 -13.58 5.29
C ALA A 412 20.57 -13.65 6.57
N ASP A 413 21.64 -14.45 6.55
CA ASP A 413 22.55 -14.63 7.69
C ASP A 413 23.61 -13.51 7.78
N LYS A 414 23.53 -12.51 6.90
CA LYS A 414 24.43 -11.36 6.84
C LYS A 414 23.97 -10.22 7.72
N GLY A 415 24.89 -9.69 8.53
CA GLY A 415 24.64 -8.51 9.34
C GLY A 415 24.50 -7.23 8.51
N VAL A 416 24.04 -6.16 9.16
CA VAL A 416 23.84 -4.84 8.53
C VAL A 416 25.15 -4.22 8.01
N ASP A 417 26.30 -4.59 8.57
CA ASP A 417 27.63 -4.09 8.19
C ASP A 417 28.38 -5.05 7.25
N GLU A 418 27.71 -6.08 6.73
CA GLU A 418 28.29 -7.08 5.85
C GLU A 418 27.64 -7.05 4.46
N PRO A 419 28.41 -7.27 3.37
CA PRO A 419 27.84 -7.38 2.04
C PRO A 419 26.95 -8.62 1.95
N VAL A 420 25.77 -8.46 1.32
CA VAL A 420 24.80 -9.56 1.13
C VAL A 420 25.38 -10.66 0.23
N GLY A 421 26.27 -10.30 -0.69
CA GLY A 421 26.92 -11.23 -1.62
C GLY A 421 26.01 -11.73 -2.74
N GLU A 422 26.53 -12.70 -3.50
CA GLU A 422 25.75 -13.36 -4.56
C GLU A 422 24.66 -14.26 -3.97
N PRO A 423 23.48 -14.37 -4.63
CA PRO A 423 22.39 -15.20 -4.15
C PRO A 423 22.77 -16.67 -3.96
N LYS A 424 22.39 -17.24 -2.84
CA LYS A 424 22.57 -18.67 -2.53
C LYS A 424 21.58 -19.54 -3.31
N LYS A 425 22.01 -20.69 -3.80
CA LYS A 425 21.18 -21.68 -4.49
C LYS A 425 20.68 -22.74 -3.52
N LEU A 426 19.38 -22.74 -3.22
CA LEU A 426 18.74 -23.68 -2.33
C LEU A 426 17.82 -24.62 -3.12
N ARG A 427 17.85 -25.93 -2.81
CA ARG A 427 16.97 -26.92 -3.48
C ARG A 427 15.52 -26.69 -3.05
N LYS A 428 14.62 -26.41 -4.01
CA LYS A 428 13.20 -26.18 -3.75
C LYS A 428 12.53 -27.35 -3.04
N ALA A 429 12.95 -28.59 -3.32
CA ALA A 429 12.43 -29.79 -2.65
C ALA A 429 12.63 -29.79 -1.12
N LEU A 430 13.64 -29.10 -0.61
CA LEU A 430 13.90 -28.97 0.82
C LEU A 430 13.34 -27.65 1.38
N LEU A 431 13.49 -26.58 0.61
CA LEU A 431 13.11 -25.22 1.05
C LEU A 431 11.59 -25.07 1.15
N ASN A 432 10.87 -25.22 0.04
CA ASN A 432 9.46 -24.88 -0.02
C ASN A 432 8.59 -25.59 1.03
N PRO A 433 8.69 -26.94 1.23
CA PRO A 433 7.92 -27.61 2.27
C PRO A 433 8.28 -27.19 3.71
N ALA A 434 9.51 -26.71 3.93
CA ALA A 434 9.98 -26.28 5.24
C ALA A 434 9.46 -24.87 5.62
N VAL A 435 9.32 -23.97 4.61
CA VAL A 435 9.02 -22.56 4.86
C VAL A 435 7.63 -22.10 4.41
N MET A 436 6.90 -22.92 3.62
CA MET A 436 5.59 -22.54 3.06
C MET A 436 4.51 -23.57 3.33
N ASP A 437 3.31 -23.10 3.69
CA ASP A 437 2.07 -23.86 3.78
C ASP A 437 0.99 -23.16 2.95
N VAL A 438 1.10 -23.31 1.64
CA VAL A 438 0.27 -22.64 0.63
C VAL A 438 -0.53 -23.65 -0.16
N ALA A 439 -1.85 -23.45 -0.23
CA ALA A 439 -2.74 -24.31 -1.00
C ALA A 439 -4.04 -23.60 -1.35
N PHE A 440 -4.71 -24.05 -2.40
CA PHE A 440 -6.12 -23.73 -2.59
C PHE A 440 -6.98 -24.38 -1.49
N ALA A 441 -8.12 -23.76 -1.21
CA ALA A 441 -9.08 -24.24 -0.21
C ALA A 441 -10.48 -24.38 -0.83
N GLY A 442 -11.22 -25.40 -0.36
CA GLY A 442 -12.53 -25.74 -0.89
C GLY A 442 -12.48 -26.65 -2.10
N SER A 443 -13.36 -26.41 -3.05
CA SER A 443 -13.40 -27.07 -4.36
C SER A 443 -13.10 -26.08 -5.48
N PRO A 444 -12.63 -26.53 -6.65
CA PRO A 444 -12.47 -25.68 -7.82
C PRO A 444 -13.76 -24.96 -8.18
N HIS A 445 -13.65 -23.67 -8.46
CA HIS A 445 -14.69 -22.84 -9.04
C HIS A 445 -14.02 -21.74 -9.88
N SER A 446 -14.76 -20.84 -10.52
CA SER A 446 -14.19 -19.89 -11.48
C SER A 446 -13.44 -20.59 -12.62
N CYS A 447 -13.92 -21.75 -13.05
CA CYS A 447 -13.35 -22.57 -14.11
C CYS A 447 -14.45 -23.14 -15.01
N ASP A 448 -14.10 -23.52 -16.24
CA ASP A 448 -15.02 -24.09 -17.21
C ASP A 448 -15.14 -25.61 -16.98
N GLU A 449 -16.26 -26.03 -16.38
CA GLU A 449 -16.56 -27.45 -16.13
C GLU A 449 -16.75 -28.22 -17.45
N ALA A 450 -17.40 -27.60 -18.44
CA ALA A 450 -17.69 -28.26 -19.72
C ALA A 450 -16.41 -28.51 -20.53
N ALA A 451 -15.43 -27.64 -20.40
CA ALA A 451 -14.11 -27.81 -21.02
C ALA A 451 -13.13 -28.65 -20.19
N GLY A 452 -13.54 -29.14 -18.99
CA GLY A 452 -12.70 -29.95 -18.13
C GLY A 452 -11.61 -29.19 -17.37
N THR A 453 -11.63 -27.85 -17.40
CA THR A 453 -10.60 -27.04 -16.72
C THR A 453 -10.68 -27.14 -15.19
N CYS A 454 -11.86 -27.39 -14.64
CA CYS A 454 -12.01 -27.57 -13.19
C CYS A 454 -11.29 -28.83 -12.70
N GLU A 455 -11.43 -29.95 -13.42
CA GLU A 455 -10.70 -31.19 -13.12
C GLU A 455 -9.19 -31.03 -13.32
N GLU A 456 -8.79 -30.24 -14.33
CA GLU A 456 -7.38 -29.93 -14.57
C GLU A 456 -6.77 -29.17 -13.39
N VAL A 457 -7.43 -28.12 -12.91
CA VAL A 457 -6.99 -27.33 -11.75
C VAL A 457 -6.98 -28.17 -10.48
N GLN A 458 -8.00 -29.03 -10.28
CA GLN A 458 -8.06 -29.96 -9.15
C GLN A 458 -6.87 -30.92 -9.13
N ARG A 459 -6.46 -31.41 -10.28
CA ARG A 459 -5.38 -32.41 -10.43
C ARG A 459 -3.99 -31.77 -10.35
N GLU A 460 -3.81 -30.57 -10.93
CA GLU A 460 -2.50 -29.91 -11.09
C GLU A 460 -2.02 -29.26 -9.80
N PHE A 461 -2.94 -28.70 -9.01
CA PHE A 461 -2.57 -27.87 -7.88
C PHE A 461 -2.90 -28.51 -6.53
N LYS A 462 -2.23 -28.00 -5.48
CA LYS A 462 -2.43 -28.48 -4.11
C LYS A 462 -3.68 -27.88 -3.49
N TRP A 463 -4.51 -28.75 -2.91
CA TRP A 463 -5.74 -28.43 -2.20
C TRP A 463 -5.66 -28.82 -0.74
N ARG A 464 -6.28 -28.03 0.14
CA ARG A 464 -6.39 -28.27 1.58
C ARG A 464 -7.78 -27.83 2.06
N PRO A 465 -8.25 -28.32 3.22
CA PRO A 465 -9.45 -27.78 3.85
C PRO A 465 -9.33 -26.28 4.15
N TYR A 466 -10.46 -25.60 4.25
CA TYR A 466 -10.52 -24.25 4.83
C TYR A 466 -9.96 -24.28 6.25
N GLN A 467 -9.37 -23.17 6.67
CA GLN A 467 -8.93 -22.96 8.04
C GLN A 467 -9.84 -21.95 8.73
N THR A 468 -10.12 -22.18 10.02
CA THR A 468 -10.76 -21.18 10.87
C THR A 468 -9.80 -20.01 11.16
N ALA A 469 -10.33 -18.93 11.72
CA ALA A 469 -9.50 -17.79 12.12
C ALA A 469 -8.45 -18.20 13.17
N GLU A 470 -8.85 -19.04 14.15
CA GLU A 470 -7.97 -19.53 15.21
C GLU A 470 -6.85 -20.44 14.63
N GLN A 471 -7.18 -21.30 13.68
CA GLN A 471 -6.17 -22.13 13.01
C GLN A 471 -5.16 -21.32 12.22
N ALA A 472 -5.62 -20.22 11.60
CA ALA A 472 -4.75 -19.30 10.88
C ALA A 472 -3.89 -18.43 11.81
N ALA A 473 -4.43 -18.08 12.98
CA ALA A 473 -3.74 -17.29 14.00
C ALA A 473 -2.50 -17.98 14.61
N ASP A 474 -2.39 -19.31 14.48
CA ASP A 474 -1.22 -20.10 14.94
C ASP A 474 0.05 -19.88 14.07
N TYR A 475 -0.07 -19.10 12.98
CA TYR A 475 1.04 -18.84 12.04
C TYR A 475 1.67 -17.46 12.28
N LYS A 476 3.01 -17.42 12.38
CA LYS A 476 3.77 -16.16 12.48
C LYS A 476 3.72 -15.35 11.16
N TYR A 477 3.73 -16.03 10.02
CA TYR A 477 3.83 -15.45 8.68
C TYR A 477 2.61 -15.78 7.85
N VAL A 478 1.96 -14.76 7.29
CA VAL A 478 0.77 -14.91 6.45
C VAL A 478 0.91 -14.12 5.15
N LEU A 479 0.34 -14.63 4.07
CA LEU A 479 0.36 -13.92 2.79
C LEU A 479 -1.03 -13.41 2.44
N ASP A 480 -1.10 -12.15 2.04
CA ASP A 480 -2.25 -11.54 1.41
C ASP A 480 -2.04 -11.43 -0.10
N MET A 481 -3.01 -11.91 -0.87
CA MET A 481 -2.96 -11.98 -2.34
C MET A 481 -4.32 -11.61 -2.90
N ASP A 482 -4.32 -10.77 -3.92
CA ASP A 482 -5.51 -10.34 -4.65
C ASP A 482 -6.41 -11.50 -5.09
N GLY A 483 -7.72 -11.23 -5.15
CA GLY A 483 -8.74 -12.10 -5.73
C GLY A 483 -8.99 -11.79 -7.20
N ASN A 484 -10.28 -11.66 -7.55
CA ASN A 484 -10.68 -11.10 -8.84
C ASN A 484 -10.21 -9.65 -8.96
N ALA A 485 -10.28 -8.92 -7.84
CA ALA A 485 -9.68 -7.62 -7.61
C ALA A 485 -8.88 -7.66 -6.30
N TRP A 486 -9.09 -6.67 -5.40
CA TRP A 486 -8.38 -6.59 -4.11
C TRP A 486 -8.60 -7.82 -3.21
N SER A 487 -7.91 -7.86 -2.08
CA SER A 487 -8.08 -8.94 -1.10
C SER A 487 -8.95 -8.51 0.08
N GLY A 488 -10.16 -9.01 0.17
CA GLY A 488 -11.05 -8.82 1.34
C GLY A 488 -10.52 -9.42 2.65
N ARG A 489 -9.41 -10.19 2.62
CA ARG A 489 -8.77 -10.76 3.81
C ARG A 489 -7.86 -9.78 4.53
N PHE A 490 -7.30 -8.79 3.83
CA PHE A 490 -6.27 -7.91 4.36
C PHE A 490 -6.68 -7.27 5.68
N LYS A 491 -7.90 -6.74 5.78
CA LYS A 491 -8.46 -6.19 7.03
C LYS A 491 -8.33 -7.16 8.22
N ARG A 492 -8.76 -8.41 8.03
CA ARG A 492 -8.71 -9.43 9.09
C ARG A 492 -7.28 -9.79 9.45
N LEU A 493 -6.39 -9.89 8.46
CA LEU A 493 -4.98 -10.18 8.70
C LEU A 493 -4.32 -9.04 9.48
N MET A 494 -4.61 -7.79 9.12
CA MET A 494 -4.10 -6.60 9.84
C MET A 494 -4.57 -6.53 11.31
N ALA A 495 -5.70 -7.15 11.65
CA ALA A 495 -6.16 -7.24 13.03
C ALA A 495 -5.44 -8.35 13.83
N SER A 496 -4.59 -9.16 13.20
CA SER A 496 -3.84 -10.25 13.83
C SER A 496 -2.40 -9.84 14.16
N ASN A 497 -1.81 -10.53 15.12
CA ASN A 497 -0.39 -10.46 15.47
C ASN A 497 0.42 -11.43 14.59
N SER A 498 0.35 -11.27 13.26
CA SER A 498 1.12 -12.07 12.29
C SER A 498 1.76 -11.14 11.28
N LEU A 499 3.00 -11.43 10.87
CA LEU A 499 3.66 -10.66 9.82
C LEU A 499 2.99 -10.94 8.47
N ILE A 500 2.49 -9.89 7.83
CA ILE A 500 1.78 -9.98 6.55
C ILE A 500 2.72 -9.68 5.40
N PHE A 501 2.80 -10.61 4.45
CA PHE A 501 3.38 -10.40 3.12
C PHE A 501 2.26 -10.05 2.16
N LYS A 502 2.26 -8.85 1.56
CA LYS A 502 1.16 -8.37 0.72
C LYS A 502 1.60 -8.23 -0.74
N ALA A 503 0.96 -9.03 -1.61
CA ALA A 503 1.14 -8.94 -3.07
C ALA A 503 -0.17 -8.45 -3.71
N THR A 504 -0.16 -7.24 -4.30
CA THR A 504 -1.33 -6.59 -4.89
C THR A 504 -0.93 -5.69 -6.05
N VAL A 505 -1.89 -5.42 -6.95
CA VAL A 505 -1.80 -4.38 -7.99
C VAL A 505 -2.86 -3.29 -7.79
N TYR A 506 -3.51 -3.29 -6.64
CA TYR A 506 -4.58 -2.35 -6.33
C TYR A 506 -4.19 -1.45 -5.15
N PRO A 507 -3.84 -0.19 -5.39
CA PRO A 507 -3.87 0.81 -4.33
C PRO A 507 -5.31 0.97 -3.85
N GLU A 508 -5.53 0.82 -2.54
CA GLU A 508 -6.84 0.90 -1.92
C GLU A 508 -7.00 2.23 -1.15
N TRP A 509 -8.19 2.54 -0.66
CA TRP A 509 -8.56 3.79 0.02
C TRP A 509 -7.63 4.22 1.17
N TYR A 510 -6.89 3.31 1.75
CA TYR A 510 -5.95 3.56 2.86
C TYR A 510 -4.50 3.75 2.40
N ALA A 511 -4.22 3.75 1.09
CA ALA A 511 -2.84 3.74 0.57
C ALA A 511 -1.97 4.89 1.10
N ASP A 512 -2.54 6.10 1.25
CA ASP A 512 -1.81 7.27 1.79
C ASP A 512 -1.55 7.19 3.30
N ARG A 513 -2.27 6.31 4.00
CA ARG A 513 -2.36 6.25 5.47
C ARG A 513 -1.68 5.03 6.07
N ILE A 514 -1.09 4.17 5.26
CA ILE A 514 -0.34 2.97 5.65
C ILE A 514 1.10 3.08 5.12
N GLN A 515 2.04 2.41 5.78
CA GLN A 515 3.44 2.42 5.36
C GLN A 515 3.94 0.98 5.15
N PRO A 516 4.32 0.60 3.90
CA PRO A 516 5.04 -0.64 3.65
C PRO A 516 6.33 -0.71 4.48
N TRP A 517 6.78 -1.89 4.84
CA TRP A 517 7.93 -2.18 5.72
C TRP A 517 7.78 -1.75 7.17
N VAL A 518 6.73 -0.96 7.51
CA VAL A 518 6.36 -0.62 8.89
C VAL A 518 5.16 -1.43 9.36
N HIS A 519 4.14 -1.60 8.51
CA HIS A 519 2.88 -2.24 8.88
C HIS A 519 2.65 -3.59 8.19
N TYR A 520 3.38 -3.87 7.14
CA TYR A 520 3.39 -5.11 6.36
C TYR A 520 4.61 -5.16 5.44
N VAL A 521 4.94 -6.33 4.93
CA VAL A 521 6.01 -6.54 3.94
C VAL A 521 5.41 -6.54 2.55
N PRO A 522 5.75 -5.58 1.67
CA PRO A 522 5.29 -5.61 0.29
C PRO A 522 6.04 -6.69 -0.50
N VAL A 523 5.32 -7.38 -1.40
CA VAL A 523 5.86 -8.43 -2.28
C VAL A 523 5.40 -8.18 -3.70
N GLN A 524 6.31 -8.33 -4.65
CA GLN A 524 6.00 -8.19 -6.08
C GLN A 524 4.92 -9.21 -6.49
N ILE A 525 4.00 -8.79 -7.36
CA ILE A 525 2.87 -9.64 -7.77
C ILE A 525 3.32 -10.90 -8.53
N ASP A 526 4.50 -10.88 -9.13
CA ASP A 526 5.11 -12.05 -9.77
C ASP A 526 5.86 -12.97 -8.81
N LEU A 527 5.95 -12.59 -7.52
CA LEU A 527 6.54 -13.36 -6.41
C LEU A 527 8.06 -13.60 -6.55
N THR A 528 8.75 -12.80 -7.33
CA THR A 528 10.19 -12.97 -7.57
C THR A 528 11.04 -12.68 -6.34
N ASP A 529 10.53 -11.86 -5.41
CA ASP A 529 11.16 -11.46 -4.14
C ASP A 529 10.61 -12.20 -2.91
N LEU A 530 9.57 -13.04 -3.07
CA LEU A 530 8.91 -13.69 -1.94
C LEU A 530 9.85 -14.54 -1.07
N HIS A 531 10.75 -15.33 -1.70
CA HIS A 531 11.70 -16.13 -0.94
C HIS A 531 12.71 -15.27 -0.21
N ASP A 532 13.21 -14.19 -0.84
CA ASP A 532 14.18 -13.29 -0.24
C ASP A 532 13.60 -12.60 1.00
N ALA A 533 12.38 -12.05 0.86
CA ALA A 533 11.69 -11.41 1.98
C ALA A 533 11.32 -12.41 3.09
N LEU A 534 10.79 -13.59 2.74
CA LEU A 534 10.40 -14.59 3.74
C LEU A 534 11.59 -15.12 4.53
N LEU A 535 12.71 -15.45 3.84
CA LEU A 535 13.88 -15.99 4.50
C LEU A 535 14.63 -14.96 5.35
N PHE A 536 14.57 -13.69 5.00
CA PHE A 536 15.09 -12.62 5.87
C PHE A 536 14.41 -12.64 7.25
N PHE A 537 13.10 -12.69 7.31
CA PHE A 537 12.37 -12.65 8.59
C PHE A 537 12.35 -13.99 9.32
N ARG A 538 12.16 -15.09 8.58
CA ARG A 538 11.97 -16.43 9.14
C ARG A 538 13.26 -17.21 9.32
N GLY A 539 14.32 -16.88 8.57
CA GLY A 539 15.50 -17.71 8.42
C GLY A 539 15.33 -18.86 7.42
N ASP A 540 16.36 -19.66 7.27
CA ASP A 540 16.37 -20.85 6.41
C ASP A 540 15.44 -21.96 6.95
N GLY A 541 15.48 -23.17 6.34
CA GLY A 541 14.68 -24.32 6.79
C GLY A 541 14.90 -24.75 8.25
N ALA A 542 15.99 -24.30 8.87
CA ALA A 542 16.35 -24.51 10.27
C ALA A 542 16.23 -23.26 11.15
N GLY A 543 15.73 -22.14 10.61
CA GLY A 543 15.60 -20.87 11.32
C GLY A 543 16.88 -20.05 11.44
N ARG A 544 17.97 -20.42 10.76
CA ARG A 544 19.22 -19.65 10.81
C ARG A 544 19.10 -18.40 9.97
N GLY A 545 19.66 -17.29 10.44
CA GLY A 545 19.55 -15.98 9.79
C GLY A 545 18.16 -15.34 9.93
N ALA A 546 17.36 -15.77 10.90
CA ALA A 546 16.05 -15.18 11.17
C ALA A 546 16.17 -13.81 11.84
N HIS A 547 15.33 -12.86 11.42
CA HIS A 547 15.17 -11.53 12.06
C HIS A 547 13.77 -11.44 12.67
N GLU A 548 13.49 -12.32 13.65
CA GLU A 548 12.18 -12.43 14.29
C GLU A 548 11.78 -11.18 15.06
N ASP A 549 12.73 -10.44 15.61
CA ASP A 549 12.50 -9.17 16.29
C ASP A 549 11.93 -8.11 15.33
N LEU A 550 12.48 -8.01 14.12
CA LEU A 550 11.96 -7.13 13.07
C LEU A 550 10.60 -7.62 12.56
N ALA A 551 10.44 -8.95 12.42
CA ALA A 551 9.16 -9.55 12.01
C ALA A 551 8.04 -9.23 13.00
N HIS A 552 8.29 -9.43 14.29
CA HIS A 552 7.33 -9.15 15.36
C HIS A 552 7.03 -7.65 15.47
N LYS A 553 8.05 -6.79 15.34
CA LYS A 553 7.88 -5.34 15.33
C LYS A 553 6.90 -4.89 14.24
N ILE A 554 7.06 -5.37 13.01
CA ILE A 554 6.17 -5.03 11.88
C ILE A 554 4.77 -5.61 12.10
N ALA A 555 4.65 -6.84 12.61
CA ALA A 555 3.35 -7.46 12.89
C ALA A 555 2.55 -6.65 13.93
N LEU A 556 3.18 -6.25 15.03
CA LEU A 556 2.56 -5.40 16.07
C LEU A 556 2.20 -4.01 15.54
N ALA A 557 3.10 -3.39 14.76
CA ALA A 557 2.83 -2.09 14.15
C ALA A 557 1.64 -2.17 13.19
N GLY A 558 1.52 -3.26 12.42
CA GLY A 558 0.38 -3.52 11.54
C GLY A 558 -0.93 -3.67 12.30
N GLN A 559 -0.94 -4.45 13.39
CA GLN A 559 -2.12 -4.64 14.25
C GLN A 559 -2.53 -3.32 14.90
N GLN A 560 -1.58 -2.55 15.43
CA GLN A 560 -1.84 -1.24 16.03
C GLN A 560 -2.39 -0.26 14.99
N TRP A 561 -1.81 -0.26 13.77
CA TRP A 561 -2.32 0.56 12.68
C TRP A 561 -3.78 0.23 12.36
N ALA A 562 -4.14 -1.05 12.28
CA ALA A 562 -5.51 -1.46 11.99
C ALA A 562 -6.51 -0.96 13.03
N THR A 563 -6.14 -0.98 14.31
CA THR A 563 -6.98 -0.49 15.42
C THR A 563 -7.05 1.03 15.51
N ASP A 564 -6.06 1.76 14.98
CA ASP A 564 -5.96 3.22 15.03
C ASP A 564 -6.48 3.92 13.77
N PHE A 565 -6.45 3.26 12.60
CA PHE A 565 -6.70 3.88 11.28
C PHE A 565 -7.75 3.16 10.44
N TRP A 566 -8.26 1.99 10.88
CA TRP A 566 -9.30 1.25 10.15
C TRP A 566 -10.57 1.05 11.00
N ARG A 567 -10.88 2.02 11.85
CA ARG A 567 -12.08 2.04 12.67
C ARG A 567 -13.30 2.47 11.84
N LYS A 568 -14.49 2.26 12.38
CA LYS A 568 -15.73 2.74 11.75
C LYS A 568 -15.72 4.26 11.54
N GLU A 569 -15.14 5.00 12.49
CA GLU A 569 -14.99 6.45 12.48
C GLU A 569 -14.05 6.92 11.35
N ASP A 570 -12.98 6.17 11.08
CA ASP A 570 -12.03 6.47 10.01
C ASP A 570 -12.69 6.26 8.63
N LEU A 571 -13.51 5.21 8.47
CA LEU A 571 -14.30 5.00 7.26
C LEU A 571 -15.28 6.14 7.03
N LYS A 572 -16.02 6.57 8.08
CA LYS A 572 -16.94 7.71 8.00
C LYS A 572 -16.21 8.99 7.60
N ALA A 573 -15.07 9.29 8.24
CA ALA A 573 -14.26 10.46 7.91
C ALA A 573 -13.80 10.44 6.44
N TYR A 574 -13.38 9.28 5.94
CA TYR A 574 -13.00 9.11 4.54
C TYR A 574 -14.18 9.36 3.60
N PHE A 575 -15.34 8.75 3.87
CA PHE A 575 -16.53 8.95 3.04
C PHE A 575 -17.02 10.38 3.06
N VAL A 576 -17.11 11.04 4.22
CA VAL A 576 -17.50 12.45 4.29
C VAL A 576 -16.56 13.29 3.44
N ARG A 577 -15.24 13.10 3.59
CA ARG A 577 -14.26 13.84 2.80
C ARG A 577 -14.44 13.60 1.30
N LEU A 578 -14.58 12.34 0.88
CA LEU A 578 -14.80 11.95 -0.51
C LEU A 578 -16.06 12.58 -1.08
N LEU A 579 -17.17 12.53 -0.34
CA LEU A 579 -18.46 13.07 -0.81
C LEU A 579 -18.48 14.60 -0.87
N LEU A 580 -17.77 15.31 0.03
CA LEU A 580 -17.59 16.76 -0.06
C LEU A 580 -16.82 17.15 -1.33
N GLU A 581 -15.74 16.44 -1.64
CA GLU A 581 -14.93 16.66 -2.86
C GLU A 581 -15.73 16.31 -4.13
N HIS A 582 -16.44 15.18 -4.11
CA HIS A 582 -17.30 14.76 -5.22
C HIS A 582 -18.40 15.78 -5.52
N ALA A 583 -19.11 16.23 -4.49
CA ALA A 583 -20.18 17.24 -4.66
C ALA A 583 -19.65 18.54 -5.27
N ARG A 584 -18.44 18.98 -4.85
CA ARG A 584 -17.80 20.14 -5.43
C ARG A 584 -17.42 19.94 -6.91
N VAL A 585 -16.86 18.79 -7.26
CA VAL A 585 -16.50 18.46 -8.66
C VAL A 585 -17.74 18.50 -9.57
N MET A 586 -18.87 17.98 -9.09
CA MET A 586 -20.12 17.87 -9.84
C MET A 586 -20.91 19.19 -9.91
N SER A 587 -20.58 20.18 -9.06
CA SER A 587 -21.30 21.47 -8.99
C SER A 587 -21.00 22.37 -10.21
N GLU A 588 -22.02 23.06 -10.69
CA GLU A 588 -21.87 24.16 -11.66
C GLU A 588 -21.16 25.37 -11.04
N ASP A 589 -21.37 25.61 -9.73
CA ASP A 589 -20.69 26.63 -8.93
C ASP A 589 -19.64 26.01 -8.00
N ARG A 590 -18.51 25.60 -8.56
CA ARG A 590 -17.40 24.99 -7.81
C ARG A 590 -16.72 25.98 -6.84
N GLU A 591 -16.75 27.28 -7.14
CA GLU A 591 -16.23 28.32 -6.24
C GLU A 591 -17.10 28.47 -4.99
N GLY A 592 -18.42 28.55 -5.16
CA GLY A 592 -19.37 28.58 -4.04
C GLY A 592 -19.39 27.30 -3.19
N MET A 593 -18.84 26.21 -3.72
CA MET A 593 -18.60 24.94 -2.99
C MET A 593 -17.24 24.89 -2.31
N SER A 594 -16.53 26.00 -2.18
CA SER A 594 -15.25 26.09 -1.46
C SER A 594 -15.46 26.61 -0.04
N PHE A 595 -14.62 26.14 0.87
CA PHE A 595 -14.58 26.59 2.26
C PHE A 595 -14.03 28.03 2.34
N LEU A 596 -14.78 28.92 2.99
CA LEU A 596 -14.38 30.29 3.27
C LEU A 596 -14.00 30.40 4.75
N GLU A 597 -12.81 30.86 5.04
CA GLU A 597 -12.39 31.12 6.42
C GLU A 597 -13.24 32.23 7.05
N PRO A 598 -13.70 32.07 8.29
CA PRO A 598 -14.38 33.15 8.99
C PRO A 598 -13.46 34.39 9.11
N GLY A 599 -13.81 35.50 8.47
CA GLY A 599 -13.06 36.76 8.48
C GLY A 599 -12.07 36.96 7.33
N GLY A 600 -12.00 36.06 6.37
CA GLY A 600 -11.31 36.31 5.10
C GLY A 600 -12.23 37.06 4.15
N ASP A 601 -12.05 38.36 4.05
CA ASP A 601 -12.62 39.16 2.96
C ASP A 601 -12.18 38.54 1.64
N GLY A 602 -13.16 38.23 0.75
CA GLY A 602 -12.90 37.65 -0.55
C GLY A 602 -11.94 38.53 -1.36
N VAL A 603 -10.64 38.29 -1.21
CA VAL A 603 -9.64 38.81 -2.10
C VAL A 603 -9.74 38.03 -3.39
N SER A 604 -10.53 38.55 -4.32
CA SER A 604 -10.45 38.19 -5.73
C SER A 604 -9.02 38.52 -6.19
N GLY A 605 -8.16 37.50 -6.17
CA GLY A 605 -6.83 37.60 -6.74
C GLY A 605 -6.95 37.75 -8.25
N GLY A 606 -7.00 39.04 -8.68
CA GLY A 606 -6.73 39.38 -10.06
C GLY A 606 -5.29 38.95 -10.36
N ARG A 607 -5.16 38.03 -11.30
CA ARG A 607 -3.87 37.69 -11.90
C ARG A 607 -3.46 38.87 -12.81
N GLU A 608 -2.39 39.60 -12.47
CA GLU A 608 -1.56 40.33 -13.43
C GLU A 608 -0.66 39.37 -14.21
#